data_967464652e5caa230345026c2e356b51
#
_entry.id   967464652e5caa230345026c2e356b51
#
_cell.length_a   1.000
_cell.length_b   1.000
_cell.length_c   1.000
_cell.angle_alpha   90.00
_cell.angle_beta   90.00
_cell.angle_gamma   90.00
#
_symmetry.space_group_name_H-M   'P 1'
#
loop_
_entity.id
_entity.type
_entity.pdbx_description
1 polymer ?
#
loop_
_entity_poly.entity_id
_entity_poly.type
_entity_poly.pdbx_seq_one_letter_code
_entity_poly.pdbx_strand_id
1 'polypeptide(L)'
;MRRLAFAPLGSLRSLASAPFGSMRRLAVAPLGSLRSLAVAPAGSLRSLAVIALLACSNGPESDPNALRLPLINDPILNPVLAPDIGSVLINKVIFSALVRPDEQLRPVPDLAQSWTTSADGLEYTFALKPGVRWHDGEPFTAADVKFTFDQVIDVKSGSRLRSDFAAVAGIDVIDSLTVRFRLKAPFAPFLALLGYNAGILPAHKFRDRKLTDASDFSRSAPVGTGPFRVVQAAAGSAIVLERNPHYHGVAPALDQVIFRIVPDVNAQVAQLLAGELDIVPIEPANLPSVERASGVTVVRNPIVQHVYVGFNQMRPNFRTPLVRQALDLAVNRKAIIDGVLKGAADMPRGTIPMVLSGFFDSTLTTPAYSPDSARALLVRAGWRAGDDQMLRDAAGKPFAFTLLVDKGNPTREQAALAVQQDLRRVGIDASIETLEFATLVRDRVLPGNYDAVLIWWTTPPDPDQYAFYATGQDNNHVRYSNALVDSLLAAGRATLDTTVRRDLYQRYQRAQLTDPPVLVLFYPRELLAVSKRVSGLPRLGLRDALRHAERISVQR
;
A
#
# COMPACT_ATOMS: atom_id res chain seq x y z
N MET A 1 16.27 -6.68 41.48
CA MET A 1 15.25 -5.97 42.28
C MET A 1 15.46 -4.48 42.18
N ARG A 2 14.71 -3.78 41.35
CA ARG A 2 14.38 -2.35 41.46
C ARG A 2 13.16 -2.11 40.56
N ARG A 3 12.01 -1.89 41.22
CA ARG A 3 10.74 -1.52 40.59
C ARG A 3 10.84 -0.08 40.10
N LEU A 4 10.58 0.15 38.83
CA LEU A 4 10.25 1.49 38.31
C LEU A 4 8.72 1.57 38.19
N ALA A 5 8.18 2.54 38.94
CA ALA A 5 6.77 2.84 39.04
C ALA A 5 6.31 3.60 37.78
N PHE A 6 5.22 3.16 37.18
CA PHE A 6 4.47 3.90 36.18
C PHE A 6 3.59 4.95 36.89
N ALA A 7 3.71 6.22 36.50
CA ALA A 7 2.78 7.26 36.85
C ALA A 7 1.56 7.23 35.92
N PRO A 8 0.33 7.46 36.41
CA PRO A 8 -0.87 7.43 35.59
C PRO A 8 -1.06 8.71 34.80
N LEU A 9 -1.42 8.58 33.53
CA LEU A 9 -1.87 9.67 32.65
C LEU A 9 -3.19 10.23 33.15
N GLY A 10 -3.17 11.54 33.45
CA GLY A 10 -4.28 12.31 33.94
C GLY A 10 -5.41 12.45 32.92
N SER A 11 -6.58 12.40 33.48
CA SER A 11 -7.89 12.62 32.90
C SER A 11 -8.03 13.89 32.04
N LEU A 12 -8.42 13.73 30.78
CA LEU A 12 -9.10 14.74 29.98
C LEU A 12 -10.61 14.49 30.05
N ARG A 13 -11.23 15.06 31.07
CA ARG A 13 -12.68 15.36 31.09
C ARG A 13 -12.86 16.85 30.94
N SER A 14 -13.88 17.20 30.19
CA SER A 14 -14.58 18.50 30.00
C SER A 14 -14.23 19.23 28.71
N LEU A 15 -15.15 19.09 27.78
CA LEU A 15 -15.75 20.18 27.01
C LEU A 15 -17.08 19.61 26.45
N ALA A 16 -18.09 19.64 27.30
CA ALA A 16 -19.49 19.53 26.91
C ALA A 16 -20.13 20.91 27.10
N SER A 17 -21.10 21.20 26.22
CA SER A 17 -22.09 22.27 26.29
C SER A 17 -21.69 23.67 25.81
N ALA A 18 -22.13 23.97 24.60
CA ALA A 18 -22.63 25.30 24.26
C ALA A 18 -24.02 25.18 23.60
N PRO A 19 -25.00 26.04 23.94
CA PRO A 19 -26.40 25.79 23.64
C PRO A 19 -26.83 26.28 22.25
N PHE A 20 -27.83 25.60 21.70
CA PHE A 20 -28.61 26.03 20.54
C PHE A 20 -29.26 27.41 20.81
N GLY A 21 -28.93 28.40 19.99
CA GLY A 21 -29.52 29.73 19.98
C GLY A 21 -30.12 30.06 18.62
N SER A 22 -31.46 30.12 18.61
CA SER A 22 -32.36 30.92 17.76
C SER A 22 -32.24 30.83 16.22
N MET A 23 -33.16 30.09 15.62
CA MET A 23 -33.68 30.33 14.27
C MET A 23 -34.26 31.74 14.16
N ARG A 24 -33.72 32.61 13.31
CA ARG A 24 -34.43 33.78 12.79
C ARG A 24 -35.08 33.42 11.46
N ARG A 25 -36.42 33.54 11.45
CA ARG A 25 -37.29 33.44 10.29
C ARG A 25 -36.95 34.55 9.28
N LEU A 26 -36.64 34.15 8.03
CA LEU A 26 -36.62 35.07 6.91
C LEU A 26 -38.04 35.17 6.36
N ALA A 27 -38.53 36.41 6.34
CA ALA A 27 -39.86 36.76 5.85
C ALA A 27 -39.92 36.65 4.32
N VAL A 28 -41.01 36.09 3.85
CA VAL A 28 -41.41 36.06 2.45
C VAL A 28 -42.03 37.42 2.13
N ALA A 29 -41.49 38.13 1.11
CA ALA A 29 -42.11 39.31 0.55
C ALA A 29 -42.97 38.95 -0.67
N PRO A 30 -44.13 39.59 -0.87
CA PRO A 30 -45.07 39.22 -1.91
C PRO A 30 -44.70 39.81 -3.28
N LEU A 31 -45.00 39.03 -4.32
CA LEU A 31 -44.93 39.37 -5.74
C LEU A 31 -45.91 40.55 -6.05
N GLY A 32 -45.34 41.69 -6.46
CA GLY A 32 -46.06 42.80 -7.04
C GLY A 32 -45.82 42.89 -8.56
N SER A 33 -46.91 42.78 -9.26
CA SER A 33 -47.20 43.21 -10.65
C SER A 33 -46.09 43.74 -11.56
N LEU A 34 -45.83 43.02 -12.64
CA LEU A 34 -45.21 43.53 -13.88
C LEU A 34 -46.25 43.47 -15.03
N ARG A 35 -46.74 44.61 -15.39
CA ARG A 35 -47.36 44.90 -16.69
C ARG A 35 -46.48 45.90 -17.39
N SER A 36 -45.80 45.48 -18.47
CA SER A 36 -45.68 46.22 -19.75
C SER A 36 -44.75 45.43 -20.68
N LEU A 37 -45.35 44.77 -21.67
CA LEU A 37 -44.69 44.21 -22.84
C LEU A 37 -44.36 45.38 -23.78
N ALA A 38 -43.08 45.56 -24.07
CA ALA A 38 -42.62 46.29 -25.24
C ALA A 38 -42.03 45.31 -26.24
N VAL A 39 -42.65 45.18 -27.40
CA VAL A 39 -42.22 44.38 -28.52
C VAL A 39 -41.06 45.07 -29.17
N ALA A 40 -39.91 44.39 -29.30
CA ALA A 40 -38.77 44.81 -30.10
C ALA A 40 -38.56 43.81 -31.25
N PRO A 41 -38.14 44.25 -32.48
CA PRO A 41 -38.25 43.48 -33.71
C PRO A 41 -37.19 42.40 -33.80
N ALA A 42 -37.59 41.31 -34.46
CA ALA A 42 -36.75 40.15 -34.74
C ALA A 42 -35.62 40.49 -35.72
N GLY A 43 -34.40 40.63 -35.22
CA GLY A 43 -33.25 40.94 -36.06
C GLY A 43 -31.85 40.63 -35.53
N SER A 44 -31.68 40.13 -34.32
CA SER A 44 -30.32 40.00 -33.75
C SER A 44 -30.04 38.69 -32.95
N LEU A 45 -30.77 37.59 -33.22
CA LEU A 45 -30.58 36.32 -32.49
C LEU A 45 -29.56 35.35 -33.12
N ARG A 46 -28.86 35.75 -34.19
CA ARG A 46 -27.83 34.89 -34.82
C ARG A 46 -26.39 35.13 -34.37
N SER A 47 -26.08 36.21 -33.66
CA SER A 47 -24.72 36.55 -33.27
C SER A 47 -24.36 36.18 -31.81
N LEU A 48 -25.31 35.81 -30.96
CA LEU A 48 -25.03 35.43 -29.56
C LEU A 48 -24.83 33.91 -29.35
N ALA A 49 -25.24 33.10 -30.34
CA ALA A 49 -25.06 31.62 -30.25
C ALA A 49 -23.64 31.16 -30.64
N VAL A 50 -22.85 32.00 -31.29
CA VAL A 50 -21.46 31.67 -31.73
C VAL A 50 -20.43 32.01 -30.64
N ILE A 51 -20.73 32.95 -29.74
CA ILE A 51 -19.81 33.34 -28.64
C ILE A 51 -19.90 32.37 -27.47
N ALA A 52 -21.00 31.66 -27.27
CA ALA A 52 -21.15 30.68 -26.20
C ALA A 52 -20.47 29.32 -26.48
N LEU A 53 -20.11 29.01 -27.73
CA LEU A 53 -19.43 27.77 -28.12
C LEU A 53 -17.91 27.89 -28.14
N LEU A 54 -17.34 29.09 -27.95
CA LEU A 54 -15.89 29.34 -27.91
C LEU A 54 -15.33 29.47 -26.49
N ALA A 55 -16.16 29.39 -25.45
CA ALA A 55 -15.77 29.54 -24.06
C ALA A 55 -15.57 28.18 -23.32
N CYS A 56 -15.69 27.04 -23.98
CA CYS A 56 -15.56 25.71 -23.38
C CYS A 56 -14.32 24.91 -23.83
N SER A 57 -13.28 25.55 -24.35
CA SER A 57 -12.07 24.85 -24.78
C SER A 57 -10.75 25.46 -24.31
N ASN A 58 -10.67 25.92 -23.06
CA ASN A 58 -9.39 26.22 -22.43
C ASN A 58 -9.19 25.38 -21.16
N GLY A 59 -9.35 24.06 -21.28
CA GLY A 59 -8.54 23.15 -20.51
C GLY A 59 -7.09 23.28 -21.04
N PRO A 60 -6.05 23.12 -20.20
CA PRO A 60 -4.68 23.13 -20.71
C PRO A 60 -4.61 22.12 -21.86
N GLU A 61 -4.18 22.58 -23.06
CA GLU A 61 -3.91 21.70 -24.19
C GLU A 61 -3.05 20.56 -23.64
N SER A 62 -3.60 19.35 -23.60
CA SER A 62 -2.86 18.21 -23.10
C SER A 62 -1.76 17.93 -24.10
N ASP A 63 -0.51 18.14 -23.70
CA ASP A 63 0.65 17.71 -24.48
C ASP A 63 0.39 16.28 -24.97
N PRO A 64 0.45 16.02 -26.29
CA PRO A 64 0.22 14.69 -26.83
C PRO A 64 1.18 13.63 -26.27
N ASN A 65 2.31 14.05 -25.67
CA ASN A 65 3.30 13.21 -25.01
C ASN A 65 3.14 13.20 -23.47
N ALA A 66 1.95 13.53 -22.95
CA ALA A 66 1.63 13.45 -21.53
C ALA A 66 1.03 12.09 -21.14
N LEU A 67 1.49 11.54 -20.02
CA LEU A 67 0.90 10.37 -19.36
C LEU A 67 -0.11 10.84 -18.30
N ARG A 68 -1.36 10.36 -18.36
CA ARG A 68 -2.46 10.79 -17.49
C ARG A 68 -2.91 9.65 -16.56
N LEU A 69 -2.84 9.91 -15.27
CA LEU A 69 -3.13 8.95 -14.19
C LEU A 69 -4.15 9.51 -13.23
N PRO A 70 -5.02 8.68 -12.62
CA PRO A 70 -5.92 9.13 -11.56
C PRO A 70 -5.27 9.10 -10.19
N LEU A 71 -5.74 9.98 -9.29
CA LEU A 71 -5.62 9.89 -7.85
C LEU A 71 -7.02 9.96 -7.23
N ILE A 72 -7.23 9.31 -6.09
CA ILE A 72 -8.52 9.32 -5.38
C ILE A 72 -8.72 10.61 -4.59
N ASN A 73 -7.65 11.20 -4.10
CA ASN A 73 -7.62 12.38 -3.25
C ASN A 73 -6.38 13.23 -3.51
N ASP A 74 -6.37 14.44 -2.96
CA ASP A 74 -5.19 15.31 -2.98
C ASP A 74 -4.02 14.65 -2.24
N PRO A 75 -2.86 14.45 -2.88
CA PRO A 75 -1.73 13.80 -2.26
C PRO A 75 -0.94 14.73 -1.34
N ILE A 76 -0.21 14.13 -0.41
CA ILE A 76 0.87 14.79 0.33
C ILE A 76 2.17 14.60 -0.46
N LEU A 77 2.69 15.69 -1.02
CA LEU A 77 3.90 15.72 -1.84
C LEU A 77 5.17 15.77 -0.98
N ASN A 78 5.23 14.86 -0.01
CA ASN A 78 6.35 14.70 0.93
C ASN A 78 6.53 13.20 1.22
N PRO A 79 7.65 12.57 0.80
CA PRO A 79 7.83 11.13 0.91
C PRO A 79 7.92 10.63 2.36
N VAL A 80 8.30 11.47 3.32
CA VAL A 80 8.39 11.11 4.75
C VAL A 80 7.03 11.14 5.44
N LEU A 81 6.11 11.99 4.96
CA LEU A 81 4.79 12.21 5.54
C LEU A 81 3.65 11.54 4.75
N ALA A 82 3.93 10.93 3.59
CA ALA A 82 2.93 10.35 2.69
C ALA A 82 2.03 9.33 3.41
N PRO A 83 0.69 9.57 3.51
CA PRO A 83 -0.20 8.74 4.31
C PRO A 83 -0.83 7.58 3.55
N ASP A 84 -0.84 7.62 2.21
CA ASP A 84 -1.63 6.76 1.34
C ASP A 84 -0.88 6.41 0.05
N ILE A 85 -1.41 5.44 -0.70
CA ILE A 85 -0.80 4.91 -1.93
C ILE A 85 -0.69 5.98 -3.02
N GLY A 86 -1.69 6.87 -3.16
CA GLY A 86 -1.67 7.96 -4.15
C GLY A 86 -0.53 8.93 -3.89
N SER A 87 -0.36 9.35 -2.62
CA SER A 87 0.76 10.18 -2.18
C SER A 87 2.11 9.49 -2.44
N VAL A 88 2.24 8.19 -2.14
CA VAL A 88 3.46 7.43 -2.41
C VAL A 88 3.73 7.35 -3.92
N LEU A 89 2.70 7.13 -4.74
CA LEU A 89 2.82 7.01 -6.19
C LEU A 89 3.44 8.26 -6.82
N ILE A 90 2.86 9.44 -6.56
CA ILE A 90 3.35 10.70 -7.12
C ILE A 90 4.74 11.08 -6.57
N ASN A 91 5.00 10.81 -5.28
CA ASN A 91 6.30 11.11 -4.67
C ASN A 91 7.44 10.32 -5.33
N LYS A 92 7.18 9.12 -5.88
CA LYS A 92 8.20 8.31 -6.55
C LYS A 92 8.70 8.87 -7.87
N VAL A 93 7.96 9.77 -8.50
CA VAL A 93 8.41 10.47 -9.71
C VAL A 93 9.01 11.86 -9.41
N ILE A 94 8.72 12.42 -8.22
CA ILE A 94 9.26 13.71 -7.78
C ILE A 94 10.59 13.53 -7.04
N PHE A 95 10.72 12.48 -6.22
CA PHE A 95 11.87 12.27 -5.33
C PHE A 95 12.61 10.97 -5.67
N SER A 96 13.91 11.08 -5.90
CA SER A 96 14.79 9.90 -5.96
C SER A 96 15.14 9.40 -4.56
N ALA A 97 15.53 8.12 -4.49
CA ALA A 97 16.05 7.47 -3.29
C ALA A 97 17.55 7.17 -3.44
N LEU A 98 18.21 6.65 -2.41
CA LEU A 98 19.60 6.19 -2.53
C LEU A 98 19.73 5.02 -3.51
N VAL A 99 18.77 4.10 -3.44
CA VAL A 99 18.68 2.92 -4.32
C VAL A 99 17.22 2.79 -4.82
N ARG A 100 17.02 2.06 -5.91
CA ARG A 100 15.69 1.73 -6.44
C ARG A 100 15.58 0.23 -6.72
N PRO A 101 14.37 -0.39 -6.73
CA PRO A 101 14.23 -1.78 -7.13
C PRO A 101 14.38 -1.93 -8.66
N ASP A 102 15.04 -3.00 -9.10
CA ASP A 102 14.96 -3.48 -10.49
C ASP A 102 13.67 -4.32 -10.73
N GLU A 103 13.50 -4.86 -11.93
CA GLU A 103 12.32 -5.70 -12.26
C GLU A 103 12.27 -7.02 -11.46
N GLN A 104 13.37 -7.44 -10.88
CA GLN A 104 13.46 -8.59 -9.97
C GLN A 104 13.36 -8.16 -8.50
N LEU A 105 12.99 -6.90 -8.25
CA LEU A 105 12.86 -6.29 -6.92
C LEU A 105 14.18 -6.21 -6.12
N ARG A 106 15.33 -6.30 -6.81
CA ARG A 106 16.66 -6.17 -6.17
C ARG A 106 17.06 -4.70 -6.11
N PRO A 107 17.73 -4.26 -5.02
CA PRO A 107 18.24 -2.89 -4.91
C PRO A 107 19.33 -2.63 -5.95
N VAL A 108 19.16 -1.58 -6.75
CA VAL A 108 20.15 -1.08 -7.72
C VAL A 108 20.41 0.42 -7.48
N PRO A 109 21.55 0.98 -7.95
CA PRO A 109 21.89 2.38 -7.78
C PRO A 109 20.81 3.36 -8.27
N ASP A 110 20.58 4.44 -7.47
CA ASP A 110 19.77 5.61 -7.86
C ASP A 110 20.56 6.89 -7.54
N LEU A 111 20.37 7.59 -6.41
CA LEU A 111 21.22 8.71 -5.98
C LEU A 111 22.61 8.25 -5.51
N ALA A 112 22.70 7.06 -4.91
CA ALA A 112 23.98 6.42 -4.67
C ALA A 112 24.47 5.77 -5.98
N GLN A 113 25.75 5.97 -6.30
CA GLN A 113 26.40 5.24 -7.40
C GLN A 113 26.86 3.85 -6.96
N SER A 114 27.20 3.67 -5.67
CA SER A 114 27.61 2.41 -5.08
C SER A 114 27.48 2.46 -3.55
N TRP A 115 27.59 1.31 -2.92
CA TRP A 115 27.67 1.19 -1.46
C TRP A 115 28.54 0.02 -1.04
N THR A 116 29.03 0.07 0.19
CA THR A 116 29.74 -1.01 0.87
C THR A 116 29.06 -1.31 2.20
N THR A 117 29.16 -2.56 2.64
CA THR A 117 28.66 -2.99 3.95
C THR A 117 29.84 -3.52 4.76
N SER A 118 29.94 -3.14 6.03
CA SER A 118 30.97 -3.69 6.94
C SER A 118 30.78 -5.20 7.15
N ALA A 119 31.85 -5.90 7.50
CA ALA A 119 31.82 -7.36 7.67
C ALA A 119 30.85 -7.83 8.76
N ASP A 120 30.61 -7.00 9.78
CA ASP A 120 29.64 -7.24 10.85
C ASP A 120 28.21 -6.83 10.49
N GLY A 121 27.99 -6.22 9.30
CA GLY A 121 26.68 -5.76 8.85
C GLY A 121 26.12 -4.55 9.58
N LEU A 122 26.93 -3.85 10.36
CA LEU A 122 26.48 -2.71 11.18
C LEU A 122 26.64 -1.35 10.49
N GLU A 123 27.46 -1.26 9.44
CA GLU A 123 27.68 -0.02 8.71
C GLU A 123 27.40 -0.19 7.22
N TYR A 124 26.66 0.74 6.64
CA TYR A 124 26.46 0.88 5.20
C TYR A 124 26.99 2.25 4.76
N THR A 125 28.03 2.27 3.94
CA THR A 125 28.63 3.49 3.40
C THR A 125 28.24 3.65 1.93
N PHE A 126 27.55 4.74 1.61
CA PHE A 126 27.07 5.07 0.26
C PHE A 126 27.94 6.15 -0.35
N ALA A 127 28.47 5.90 -1.56
CA ALA A 127 29.05 6.91 -2.42
C ALA A 127 27.94 7.51 -3.29
N LEU A 128 27.70 8.82 -3.20
CA LEU A 128 26.66 9.52 -3.92
C LEU A 128 27.14 9.91 -5.34
N LYS A 129 26.21 9.99 -6.29
CA LYS A 129 26.50 10.47 -7.63
C LYS A 129 26.92 11.95 -7.60
N PRO A 130 28.04 12.33 -8.21
CA PRO A 130 28.44 13.74 -8.31
C PRO A 130 27.54 14.52 -9.27
N GLY A 131 27.41 15.83 -9.03
CA GLY A 131 26.72 16.76 -9.92
C GLY A 131 25.19 16.65 -9.93
N VAL A 132 24.59 15.85 -9.05
CA VAL A 132 23.13 15.80 -8.89
C VAL A 132 22.61 17.14 -8.37
N ARG A 133 21.51 17.63 -8.95
CA ARG A 133 20.85 18.87 -8.54
C ARG A 133 19.41 18.64 -8.18
N TRP A 134 18.94 19.41 -7.22
CA TRP A 134 17.52 19.56 -6.91
C TRP A 134 16.77 20.26 -8.06
N HIS A 135 15.45 20.15 -8.11
CA HIS A 135 14.60 20.79 -9.14
C HIS A 135 14.76 22.33 -9.19
N ASP A 136 15.21 22.95 -8.11
CA ASP A 136 15.49 24.39 -8.01
C ASP A 136 16.95 24.75 -8.30
N GLY A 137 17.78 23.77 -8.69
CA GLY A 137 19.17 23.96 -9.12
C GLY A 137 20.21 23.84 -8.02
N GLU A 138 19.81 23.78 -6.73
CA GLU A 138 20.74 23.58 -5.62
C GLU A 138 21.43 22.20 -5.69
N PRO A 139 22.70 22.07 -5.25
CA PRO A 139 23.39 20.80 -5.27
C PRO A 139 22.82 19.81 -4.23
N PHE A 140 22.68 18.55 -4.62
CA PHE A 140 22.37 17.45 -3.72
C PHE A 140 23.65 16.94 -3.05
N THR A 141 23.59 16.70 -1.74
CA THR A 141 24.76 16.28 -0.94
C THR A 141 24.38 15.24 0.12
N ALA A 142 25.38 14.66 0.78
CA ALA A 142 25.23 13.76 1.92
C ALA A 142 24.50 14.42 3.12
N ALA A 143 24.53 15.74 3.22
CA ALA A 143 23.78 16.47 4.25
C ALA A 143 22.26 16.33 4.08
N ASP A 144 21.75 16.26 2.83
CA ASP A 144 20.33 16.05 2.55
C ASP A 144 19.89 14.64 2.96
N VAL A 145 20.74 13.64 2.73
CA VAL A 145 20.50 12.26 3.16
C VAL A 145 20.41 12.19 4.69
N LYS A 146 21.42 12.76 5.36
CA LYS A 146 21.40 12.81 6.83
C LYS A 146 20.17 13.53 7.35
N PHE A 147 19.86 14.71 6.84
CA PHE A 147 18.66 15.45 7.21
C PHE A 147 17.39 14.59 7.09
N THR A 148 17.21 13.94 5.94
CA THR A 148 16.01 13.11 5.68
C THR A 148 15.87 12.00 6.71
N PHE A 149 16.93 11.24 6.96
CA PHE A 149 16.84 10.09 7.87
C PHE A 149 16.84 10.50 9.34
N ASP A 150 17.44 11.63 9.71
CA ASP A 150 17.25 12.22 11.04
C ASP A 150 15.76 12.54 11.27
N GLN A 151 15.06 13.10 10.25
CA GLN A 151 13.61 13.31 10.31
C GLN A 151 12.82 11.98 10.35
N VAL A 152 13.25 10.96 9.58
CA VAL A 152 12.57 9.67 9.55
C VAL A 152 12.58 8.99 10.92
N ILE A 153 13.69 9.02 11.64
CA ILE A 153 13.85 8.37 12.95
C ILE A 153 13.38 9.21 14.15
N ASP A 154 13.20 10.52 13.98
CA ASP A 154 12.71 11.40 15.05
C ASP A 154 11.22 11.12 15.34
N VAL A 155 10.91 10.86 16.61
CA VAL A 155 9.53 10.64 17.10
C VAL A 155 8.60 11.85 16.91
N LYS A 156 9.17 13.05 16.80
CA LYS A 156 8.42 14.32 16.72
C LYS A 156 8.15 14.76 15.28
N SER A 157 8.76 14.12 14.29
CA SER A 157 8.66 14.53 12.89
C SER A 157 7.31 14.19 12.24
N GLY A 158 6.55 13.26 12.82
CA GLY A 158 5.33 12.70 12.22
C GLY A 158 5.60 11.69 11.09
N SER A 159 6.85 11.24 10.93
CA SER A 159 7.25 10.29 9.90
C SER A 159 6.45 8.99 9.96
N ARG A 160 5.93 8.56 8.83
CA ARG A 160 5.27 7.26 8.63
C ARG A 160 6.28 6.11 8.45
N LEU A 161 7.54 6.43 8.16
CA LEU A 161 8.60 5.46 7.87
C LEU A 161 9.40 5.06 9.12
N ARG A 162 9.11 5.64 10.27
CA ARG A 162 9.92 5.48 11.48
C ARG A 162 10.10 4.01 11.92
N SER A 163 9.04 3.22 11.85
CA SER A 163 9.10 1.79 12.20
C SER A 163 10.01 1.00 11.27
N ASP A 164 10.01 1.33 9.97
CA ASP A 164 10.81 0.64 8.96
C ASP A 164 12.31 0.88 9.17
N PHE A 165 12.67 2.08 9.67
CA PHE A 165 14.04 2.48 9.93
C PHE A 165 14.45 2.42 11.42
N ALA A 166 13.69 1.69 12.25
CA ALA A 166 13.98 1.55 13.69
C ALA A 166 15.36 0.91 13.98
N ALA A 167 15.91 0.15 13.05
CA ALA A 167 17.25 -0.43 13.12
C ALA A 167 18.38 0.61 12.98
N VAL A 168 18.10 1.81 12.44
CA VAL A 168 19.12 2.86 12.28
C VAL A 168 19.49 3.44 13.64
N ALA A 169 20.79 3.42 13.95
CA ALA A 169 21.37 4.01 15.16
C ALA A 169 21.82 5.45 14.93
N GLY A 170 22.25 5.77 13.70
CA GLY A 170 22.67 7.12 13.33
C GLY A 170 23.17 7.22 11.90
N ILE A 171 23.31 8.45 11.41
CA ILE A 171 23.76 8.78 10.07
C ILE A 171 24.92 9.78 10.16
N ASP A 172 26.06 9.45 9.57
CA ASP A 172 27.27 10.25 9.58
C ASP A 172 27.55 10.78 8.16
N VAL A 173 27.77 12.08 8.01
CA VAL A 173 28.31 12.69 6.80
C VAL A 173 29.82 12.58 6.87
N ILE A 174 30.44 11.80 5.98
CA ILE A 174 31.88 11.63 5.90
C ILE A 174 32.48 12.78 5.09
N ASP A 175 31.88 13.07 3.94
CA ASP A 175 32.16 14.22 3.09
C ASP A 175 30.87 14.58 2.30
N SER A 176 30.94 15.54 1.37
CA SER A 176 29.79 16.02 0.61
C SER A 176 29.10 14.94 -0.25
N LEU A 177 29.80 13.87 -0.62
CA LEU A 177 29.32 12.79 -1.48
C LEU A 177 29.39 11.41 -0.80
N THR A 178 29.71 11.34 0.48
CA THR A 178 29.82 10.08 1.22
C THR A 178 29.01 10.13 2.50
N VAL A 179 28.05 9.23 2.65
CA VAL A 179 27.20 9.11 3.84
C VAL A 179 27.26 7.69 4.38
N ARG A 180 27.34 7.56 5.71
CA ARG A 180 27.35 6.28 6.41
C ARG A 180 26.14 6.15 7.32
N PHE A 181 25.44 5.03 7.20
CA PHE A 181 24.42 4.60 8.14
C PHE A 181 25.03 3.61 9.12
N ARG A 182 24.82 3.83 10.41
CA ARG A 182 25.12 2.88 11.47
C ARG A 182 23.83 2.21 11.95
N LEU A 183 23.84 0.90 12.06
CA LEU A 183 22.72 0.10 12.50
C LEU A 183 22.94 -0.42 13.93
N LYS A 184 21.86 -0.65 14.68
CA LYS A 184 21.86 -1.22 16.05
C LYS A 184 22.20 -2.71 16.07
N ALA A 185 21.89 -3.41 14.97
CA ALA A 185 22.14 -4.83 14.73
C ALA A 185 22.17 -5.08 13.23
N PRO A 186 22.77 -6.19 12.75
CA PRO A 186 22.73 -6.55 11.34
C PRO A 186 21.25 -6.64 10.86
N PHE A 187 20.97 -6.00 9.73
CA PHE A 187 19.60 -5.88 9.23
C PHE A 187 19.57 -5.95 7.70
N ALA A 188 19.46 -7.16 7.17
CA ALA A 188 19.50 -7.44 5.74
C ALA A 188 18.41 -6.73 4.91
N PRO A 189 17.17 -6.46 5.43
CA PRO A 189 16.15 -5.73 4.69
C PRO A 189 16.48 -4.25 4.41
N PHE A 190 17.53 -3.70 4.99
CA PHE A 190 17.83 -2.26 4.98
C PHE A 190 17.87 -1.66 3.57
N LEU A 191 18.58 -2.28 2.62
CA LEU A 191 18.65 -1.78 1.24
C LEU A 191 17.29 -1.82 0.51
N ALA A 192 16.51 -2.87 0.74
CA ALA A 192 15.17 -2.98 0.16
C ALA A 192 14.25 -1.87 0.68
N LEU A 193 14.32 -1.55 1.98
CA LEU A 193 13.56 -0.45 2.60
C LEU A 193 13.96 0.92 2.05
N LEU A 194 15.25 1.17 1.87
CA LEU A 194 15.76 2.42 1.26
C LEU A 194 15.19 2.62 -0.15
N GLY A 195 15.09 1.55 -0.94
CA GLY A 195 14.52 1.59 -2.30
C GLY A 195 12.99 1.68 -2.32
N TYR A 196 12.33 1.23 -1.25
CA TYR A 196 10.87 1.08 -1.28
C TYR A 196 10.12 2.39 -1.09
N ASN A 197 10.42 3.18 -0.06
CA ASN A 197 9.64 4.38 0.28
C ASN A 197 10.48 5.63 0.59
N ALA A 198 11.80 5.53 0.68
CA ALA A 198 12.66 6.57 1.24
C ALA A 198 13.15 7.59 0.19
N GLY A 199 12.27 8.41 -0.36
CA GLY A 199 12.67 9.59 -1.15
C GLY A 199 13.41 10.61 -0.29
N ILE A 200 14.48 11.20 -0.82
CA ILE A 200 15.32 12.16 -0.09
C ILE A 200 14.70 13.57 -0.17
N LEU A 201 14.75 14.29 0.96
CA LEU A 201 14.24 15.66 1.11
C LEU A 201 15.35 16.69 1.01
N PRO A 202 15.10 17.87 0.42
CA PRO A 202 16.06 18.99 0.33
C PRO A 202 16.23 19.69 1.69
N ALA A 203 17.33 19.49 2.37
CA ALA A 203 17.61 20.09 3.68
C ALA A 203 17.45 21.62 3.67
N HIS A 204 17.85 22.28 2.57
CA HIS A 204 17.79 23.74 2.42
C HIS A 204 16.37 24.32 2.45
N LYS A 205 15.32 23.51 2.15
CA LYS A 205 13.91 23.94 2.25
C LYS A 205 13.35 23.88 3.67
N PHE A 206 14.08 23.26 4.61
CA PHE A 206 13.59 23.01 5.99
C PHE A 206 14.48 23.59 7.08
N ARG A 207 15.40 24.54 6.74
CA ARG A 207 16.37 25.09 7.70
C ARG A 207 15.73 25.68 8.96
N ASP A 208 14.59 26.36 8.79
CA ASP A 208 13.92 27.10 9.86
C ASP A 208 12.49 26.63 10.15
N ARG A 209 12.13 25.43 9.67
CA ARG A 209 10.76 24.91 9.83
C ARG A 209 10.72 23.39 9.96
N LYS A 210 9.69 22.89 10.67
CA LYS A 210 9.42 21.43 10.75
C LYS A 210 8.79 20.92 9.45
N LEU A 211 8.88 19.60 9.22
CA LEU A 211 8.23 18.96 8.06
C LEU A 211 6.71 19.19 8.07
N THR A 212 6.08 19.11 9.25
CA THR A 212 4.62 19.29 9.43
C THR A 212 4.14 20.71 9.15
N ASP A 213 5.01 21.70 9.32
CA ASP A 213 4.67 23.11 9.17
C ASP A 213 4.88 23.61 7.73
N ALA A 214 5.51 22.79 6.88
CA ALA A 214 5.82 23.08 5.47
C ALA A 214 4.67 22.66 4.54
N SER A 215 3.47 23.21 4.73
CA SER A 215 2.30 22.86 3.92
C SER A 215 2.42 23.29 2.46
N ASP A 216 3.09 24.43 2.19
CA ASP A 216 3.42 24.90 0.83
C ASP A 216 4.28 23.86 0.08
N PHE A 217 5.36 23.37 0.70
CA PHE A 217 6.19 22.32 0.14
C PHE A 217 5.38 21.05 -0.10
N SER A 218 4.64 20.60 0.90
CA SER A 218 3.96 19.29 0.88
C SER A 218 2.69 19.24 0.02
N ARG A 219 2.18 20.38 -0.48
CA ARG A 219 0.93 20.44 -1.25
C ARG A 219 1.05 21.06 -2.63
N SER A 220 2.00 22.00 -2.84
CA SER A 220 2.02 22.76 -4.10
C SER A 220 3.40 22.95 -4.72
N ALA A 221 4.48 23.00 -3.93
CA ALA A 221 5.80 23.35 -4.42
C ALA A 221 6.90 22.42 -3.90
N PRO A 222 6.76 21.08 -4.08
CA PRO A 222 7.80 20.15 -3.69
C PRO A 222 9.05 20.31 -4.56
N VAL A 223 10.21 20.21 -3.95
CA VAL A 223 11.51 20.22 -4.64
C VAL A 223 12.15 18.85 -4.43
N GLY A 224 12.30 18.09 -5.50
CA GLY A 224 12.89 16.76 -5.53
C GLY A 224 14.13 16.67 -6.41
N THR A 225 14.61 15.45 -6.61
CA THR A 225 15.69 15.09 -7.54
C THR A 225 15.22 14.11 -8.60
N GLY A 226 13.92 13.82 -8.63
CA GLY A 226 13.32 12.81 -9.49
C GLY A 226 13.24 13.23 -10.96
N PRO A 227 12.75 12.30 -11.82
CA PRO A 227 12.65 12.53 -13.27
C PRO A 227 11.61 13.59 -13.68
N PHE A 228 10.68 13.93 -12.78
CA PHE A 228 9.67 14.97 -13.03
C PHE A 228 9.60 15.97 -11.87
N ARG A 229 9.30 17.23 -12.22
CA ARG A 229 9.07 18.32 -11.26
C ARG A 229 7.65 18.86 -11.37
N VAL A 230 7.07 19.28 -10.25
CA VAL A 230 5.73 19.88 -10.22
C VAL A 230 5.78 21.28 -10.82
N VAL A 231 4.90 21.55 -11.77
CA VAL A 231 4.72 22.88 -12.37
C VAL A 231 3.35 23.48 -12.05
N GLN A 232 2.37 22.62 -11.74
CA GLN A 232 1.05 23.06 -11.29
C GLN A 232 0.48 22.06 -10.29
N ALA A 233 -0.09 22.56 -9.20
CA ALA A 233 -0.86 21.77 -8.25
C ALA A 233 -2.17 22.50 -7.96
N ALA A 234 -3.27 22.03 -8.55
CA ALA A 234 -4.61 22.55 -8.36
C ALA A 234 -5.40 21.58 -7.46
N ALA A 235 -5.60 21.95 -6.21
CA ALA A 235 -6.30 21.13 -5.22
C ALA A 235 -7.69 20.68 -5.73
N GLY A 236 -8.02 19.41 -5.54
CA GLY A 236 -9.28 18.81 -5.98
C GLY A 236 -9.41 18.64 -7.51
N SER A 237 -8.38 18.96 -8.29
CA SER A 237 -8.43 18.93 -9.76
C SER A 237 -7.29 18.10 -10.36
N ALA A 238 -6.10 18.68 -10.45
CA ALA A 238 -4.97 18.00 -11.07
C ALA A 238 -3.61 18.50 -10.55
N ILE A 239 -2.60 17.64 -10.69
CA ILE A 239 -1.20 17.98 -10.47
C ILE A 239 -0.47 17.67 -11.79
N VAL A 240 0.18 18.70 -12.35
CA VAL A 240 0.94 18.60 -13.57
C VAL A 240 2.42 18.61 -13.24
N LEU A 241 3.11 17.59 -13.74
CA LEU A 241 4.54 17.47 -13.64
C LEU A 241 5.15 17.53 -15.04
N GLU A 242 6.27 18.24 -15.19
CA GLU A 242 7.08 18.25 -16.41
C GLU A 242 8.40 17.50 -16.20
N ARG A 243 9.00 17.07 -17.29
CA ARG A 243 10.31 16.42 -17.30
C ARG A 243 11.36 17.31 -16.63
N ASN A 244 12.14 16.72 -15.72
CA ASN A 244 13.30 17.38 -15.13
C ASN A 244 14.45 17.42 -16.15
N PRO A 245 14.87 18.59 -16.67
CA PRO A 245 15.96 18.67 -17.64
C PRO A 245 17.33 18.32 -17.04
N HIS A 246 17.45 18.34 -15.72
CA HIS A 246 18.68 18.06 -14.98
C HIS A 246 18.64 16.71 -14.25
N TYR A 247 17.77 15.79 -14.70
CA TYR A 247 17.67 14.48 -14.07
C TYR A 247 18.98 13.71 -14.17
N HIS A 248 19.43 13.16 -13.03
CA HIS A 248 20.71 12.45 -12.89
C HIS A 248 20.72 11.04 -13.53
N GLY A 249 19.58 10.52 -13.92
CA GLY A 249 19.39 9.23 -14.60
C GLY A 249 19.16 9.39 -16.10
N VAL A 250 18.63 8.34 -16.73
CA VAL A 250 18.21 8.40 -18.14
C VAL A 250 16.96 9.29 -18.23
N ALA A 251 17.00 10.27 -19.12
CA ALA A 251 15.88 11.21 -19.30
C ALA A 251 14.60 10.47 -19.72
N PRO A 252 13.44 10.76 -19.10
CA PRO A 252 12.17 10.22 -19.53
C PRO A 252 11.84 10.57 -20.99
N ALA A 253 11.17 9.65 -21.70
CA ALA A 253 10.63 9.94 -23.03
C ALA A 253 9.39 10.85 -22.97
N LEU A 254 8.66 10.81 -21.86
CA LEU A 254 7.48 11.63 -21.60
C LEU A 254 7.88 13.10 -21.36
N ASP A 255 7.09 14.04 -21.85
CA ASP A 255 7.27 15.47 -21.55
C ASP A 255 6.57 15.84 -20.25
N GLN A 256 5.40 15.25 -20.00
CA GLN A 256 4.59 15.50 -18.81
C GLN A 256 4.00 14.23 -18.21
N VAL A 257 3.73 14.30 -16.90
CA VAL A 257 2.86 13.36 -16.18
C VAL A 257 1.77 14.18 -15.48
N ILE A 258 0.52 13.84 -15.73
CA ILE A 258 -0.65 14.54 -15.19
C ILE A 258 -1.40 13.58 -14.26
N PHE A 259 -1.49 13.94 -12.99
CA PHE A 259 -2.33 13.24 -12.03
C PHE A 259 -3.65 14.00 -11.87
N ARG A 260 -4.77 13.38 -12.25
CA ARG A 260 -6.11 13.93 -12.08
C ARG A 260 -6.76 13.41 -10.81
N ILE A 261 -7.40 14.28 -10.05
CA ILE A 261 -8.15 13.89 -8.84
C ILE A 261 -9.52 13.38 -9.29
N VAL A 262 -9.71 12.07 -9.25
CA VAL A 262 -10.96 11.38 -9.63
C VAL A 262 -11.30 10.37 -8.52
N PRO A 263 -12.12 10.74 -7.52
CA PRO A 263 -12.38 9.90 -6.35
C PRO A 263 -13.11 8.58 -6.65
N ASP A 264 -13.99 8.57 -7.64
CA ASP A 264 -14.79 7.39 -8.00
C ASP A 264 -14.06 6.51 -9.01
N VAL A 265 -13.81 5.25 -8.65
CA VAL A 265 -13.08 4.27 -9.48
C VAL A 265 -13.82 3.96 -10.80
N ASN A 266 -15.16 3.95 -10.81
CA ASN A 266 -15.92 3.72 -12.04
C ASN A 266 -15.81 4.93 -12.98
N ALA A 267 -15.78 6.14 -12.43
CA ALA A 267 -15.48 7.36 -13.21
C ALA A 267 -14.07 7.31 -13.81
N GLN A 268 -13.07 6.80 -13.07
CA GLN A 268 -11.73 6.60 -13.60
C GLN A 268 -11.74 5.64 -14.81
N VAL A 269 -12.48 4.52 -14.71
CA VAL A 269 -12.63 3.57 -15.82
C VAL A 269 -13.33 4.22 -17.02
N ALA A 270 -14.39 5.00 -16.79
CA ALA A 270 -15.10 5.71 -17.87
C ALA A 270 -14.19 6.72 -18.57
N GLN A 271 -13.39 7.48 -17.83
CA GLN A 271 -12.42 8.44 -18.38
C GLN A 271 -11.30 7.74 -19.18
N LEU A 272 -10.84 6.56 -18.72
CA LEU A 272 -9.90 5.75 -19.50
C LEU A 272 -10.51 5.33 -20.85
N LEU A 273 -11.75 4.84 -20.83
CA LEU A 273 -12.46 4.41 -22.05
C LEU A 273 -12.76 5.58 -22.99
N ALA A 274 -12.92 6.79 -22.46
CA ALA A 274 -13.05 8.04 -23.22
C ALA A 274 -11.70 8.60 -23.71
N GLY A 275 -10.57 8.00 -23.32
CA GLY A 275 -9.22 8.47 -23.68
C GLY A 275 -8.75 9.68 -22.89
N GLU A 276 -9.38 9.99 -21.75
CA GLU A 276 -8.98 11.08 -20.86
C GLU A 276 -7.92 10.68 -19.82
N LEU A 277 -7.82 9.38 -19.52
CA LEU A 277 -6.78 8.76 -18.70
C LEU A 277 -6.05 7.69 -19.51
N ASP A 278 -4.84 7.35 -19.09
CA ASP A 278 -3.98 6.41 -19.81
C ASP A 278 -3.71 5.12 -19.04
N ILE A 279 -3.61 5.19 -17.72
CA ILE A 279 -3.45 4.02 -16.84
C ILE A 279 -4.39 4.19 -15.66
N VAL A 280 -5.23 3.18 -15.40
CA VAL A 280 -6.17 3.16 -14.29
C VAL A 280 -6.06 1.84 -13.54
N PRO A 281 -5.79 1.85 -12.22
CA PRO A 281 -5.97 0.66 -11.39
C PRO A 281 -7.46 0.25 -11.38
N ILE A 282 -7.72 -1.03 -11.61
CA ILE A 282 -9.10 -1.55 -11.68
C ILE A 282 -9.31 -2.70 -10.70
N GLU A 283 -10.57 -2.89 -10.30
CA GLU A 283 -11.00 -4.04 -9.51
C GLU A 283 -11.38 -5.23 -10.42
N PRO A 284 -11.35 -6.48 -9.91
CA PRO A 284 -11.76 -7.65 -10.68
C PRO A 284 -13.16 -7.53 -11.33
N ALA A 285 -14.07 -6.80 -10.69
CA ALA A 285 -15.40 -6.55 -11.21
C ALA A 285 -15.41 -5.76 -12.54
N ASN A 286 -14.38 -4.92 -12.77
CA ASN A 286 -14.28 -4.11 -13.99
C ASN A 286 -13.70 -4.90 -15.18
N LEU A 287 -13.06 -6.06 -14.96
CA LEU A 287 -12.39 -6.84 -16.01
C LEU A 287 -13.26 -7.09 -17.24
N PRO A 288 -14.53 -7.58 -17.12
CA PRO A 288 -15.32 -7.90 -18.31
C PRO A 288 -15.65 -6.69 -19.21
N SER A 289 -15.73 -5.48 -18.65
CA SER A 289 -16.01 -4.25 -19.42
C SER A 289 -14.73 -3.74 -20.09
N VAL A 290 -13.62 -3.74 -19.36
CA VAL A 290 -12.32 -3.25 -19.85
C VAL A 290 -11.73 -4.16 -20.92
N GLU A 291 -11.81 -5.48 -20.75
CA GLU A 291 -11.27 -6.45 -21.74
C GLU A 291 -12.01 -6.43 -23.09
N ARG A 292 -13.27 -5.98 -23.11
CA ARG A 292 -14.02 -5.78 -24.36
C ARG A 292 -13.68 -4.49 -25.10
N ALA A 293 -13.01 -3.56 -24.44
CA ALA A 293 -12.68 -2.27 -25.04
C ALA A 293 -11.46 -2.38 -25.98
N SER A 294 -11.63 -2.00 -27.25
CA SER A 294 -10.58 -2.16 -28.27
C SER A 294 -9.34 -1.31 -28.04
N GLY A 295 -9.48 -0.15 -27.36
CA GLY A 295 -8.41 0.83 -27.11
C GLY A 295 -7.59 0.58 -25.84
N VAL A 296 -7.89 -0.48 -25.07
CA VAL A 296 -7.31 -0.74 -23.76
C VAL A 296 -6.72 -2.14 -23.69
N THR A 297 -5.70 -2.32 -22.86
CA THR A 297 -5.10 -3.62 -22.50
C THR A 297 -5.14 -3.78 -20.99
N VAL A 298 -5.43 -4.97 -20.50
CA VAL A 298 -5.34 -5.28 -19.07
C VAL A 298 -3.98 -5.87 -18.75
N VAL A 299 -3.24 -5.19 -17.89
CA VAL A 299 -1.96 -5.66 -17.33
C VAL A 299 -2.22 -6.23 -15.94
N ARG A 300 -1.64 -7.40 -15.64
CA ARG A 300 -1.76 -8.11 -14.37
C ARG A 300 -0.39 -8.26 -13.74
N ASN A 301 0.00 -7.31 -12.90
CA ASN A 301 1.31 -7.30 -12.27
C ASN A 301 1.31 -8.07 -10.95
N PRO A 302 2.31 -8.92 -10.70
CA PRO A 302 2.50 -9.46 -9.36
C PRO A 302 2.93 -8.34 -8.40
N ILE A 303 2.41 -8.37 -7.17
CA ILE A 303 2.77 -7.42 -6.12
C ILE A 303 3.17 -8.16 -4.84
N VAL A 304 3.98 -7.51 -4.01
CA VAL A 304 4.41 -8.10 -2.73
C VAL A 304 3.30 -7.93 -1.70
N GLN A 305 2.22 -8.69 -1.88
CA GLN A 305 1.05 -8.67 -1.03
C GLN A 305 0.46 -10.08 -0.88
N HIS A 306 -0.10 -10.36 0.29
CA HIS A 306 -0.95 -11.53 0.51
C HIS A 306 -2.21 -11.15 1.28
N VAL A 307 -3.32 -11.79 0.92
CA VAL A 307 -4.61 -11.68 1.61
C VAL A 307 -4.85 -12.95 2.40
N TYR A 308 -5.25 -12.82 3.66
CA TYR A 308 -5.35 -13.95 4.57
C TYR A 308 -6.48 -13.81 5.58
N VAL A 309 -6.91 -14.94 6.15
CA VAL A 309 -7.67 -14.97 7.40
C VAL A 309 -6.70 -15.17 8.55
N GLY A 310 -6.60 -14.19 9.41
CA GLY A 310 -5.83 -14.24 10.65
C GLY A 310 -6.73 -14.69 11.81
N PHE A 311 -6.38 -15.79 12.47
CA PHE A 311 -7.06 -16.29 13.66
C PHE A 311 -6.33 -15.82 14.90
N ASN A 312 -7.03 -15.20 15.84
CA ASN A 312 -6.45 -14.82 17.13
C ASN A 312 -6.14 -16.07 17.95
N GLN A 313 -4.86 -16.46 18.02
CA GLN A 313 -4.43 -17.71 18.66
C GLN A 313 -4.50 -17.69 20.18
N MET A 314 -4.84 -16.56 20.78
CA MET A 314 -5.23 -16.51 22.21
C MET A 314 -6.63 -17.10 22.44
N ARG A 315 -7.45 -17.21 21.39
CA ARG A 315 -8.76 -17.86 21.46
C ARG A 315 -8.60 -19.38 21.49
N PRO A 316 -9.27 -20.10 22.41
CA PRO A 316 -9.13 -21.56 22.55
C PRO A 316 -9.33 -22.33 21.24
N ASN A 317 -10.29 -21.90 20.42
CA ASN A 317 -10.62 -22.53 19.14
C ASN A 317 -9.45 -22.57 18.16
N PHE A 318 -8.51 -21.62 18.22
CA PHE A 318 -7.44 -21.47 17.22
C PHE A 318 -6.03 -21.77 17.75
N ARG A 319 -5.90 -22.09 19.02
CA ARG A 319 -4.61 -22.31 19.68
C ARG A 319 -3.87 -23.52 19.11
N THR A 320 -4.60 -24.58 18.76
CA THR A 320 -4.03 -25.85 18.31
C THR A 320 -3.65 -25.81 16.83
N PRO A 321 -2.40 -26.13 16.43
CA PRO A 321 -1.99 -26.20 15.03
C PRO A 321 -2.89 -27.10 14.17
N LEU A 322 -3.36 -28.23 14.70
CA LEU A 322 -4.28 -29.13 13.97
C LEU A 322 -5.57 -28.44 13.53
N VAL A 323 -6.11 -27.55 14.36
CA VAL A 323 -7.30 -26.76 13.98
C VAL A 323 -6.95 -25.82 12.84
N ARG A 324 -5.82 -25.11 12.92
CA ARG A 324 -5.41 -24.18 11.84
C ARG A 324 -5.11 -24.89 10.53
N GLN A 325 -4.50 -26.09 10.60
CA GLN A 325 -4.34 -26.98 9.43
C GLN A 325 -5.69 -27.42 8.84
N ALA A 326 -6.65 -27.76 9.70
CA ALA A 326 -7.99 -28.13 9.25
C ALA A 326 -8.69 -26.97 8.54
N LEU A 327 -8.60 -25.74 9.09
CA LEU A 327 -9.15 -24.54 8.48
C LEU A 327 -8.49 -24.26 7.12
N ASP A 328 -7.19 -24.55 7.00
CA ASP A 328 -6.43 -24.42 5.74
C ASP A 328 -6.93 -25.36 4.65
N LEU A 329 -7.30 -26.61 5.00
CA LEU A 329 -7.90 -27.58 4.08
C LEU A 329 -9.39 -27.33 3.81
N ALA A 330 -10.09 -26.62 4.70
CA ALA A 330 -11.53 -26.40 4.61
C ALA A 330 -11.92 -25.32 3.59
N VAL A 331 -10.99 -24.45 3.16
CA VAL A 331 -11.29 -23.30 2.30
C VAL A 331 -10.87 -23.55 0.86
N ASN A 332 -11.81 -23.41 -0.08
CA ASN A 332 -11.59 -23.57 -1.52
C ASN A 332 -11.02 -22.28 -2.15
N ARG A 333 -9.71 -22.10 -2.02
CA ARG A 333 -9.00 -20.94 -2.58
C ARG A 333 -9.18 -20.79 -4.08
N LYS A 334 -9.22 -21.94 -4.81
CA LYS A 334 -9.40 -21.91 -6.27
C LYS A 334 -10.76 -21.29 -6.64
N ALA A 335 -11.82 -21.66 -5.93
CA ALA A 335 -13.14 -21.10 -6.17
C ALA A 335 -13.19 -19.58 -5.85
N ILE A 336 -12.47 -19.13 -4.82
CA ILE A 336 -12.33 -17.69 -4.50
C ILE A 336 -11.58 -16.98 -5.63
N ILE A 337 -10.43 -17.50 -6.08
CA ILE A 337 -9.62 -16.90 -7.15
C ILE A 337 -10.41 -16.81 -8.46
N ASP A 338 -11.07 -17.89 -8.87
CA ASP A 338 -11.81 -17.94 -10.13
C ASP A 338 -13.11 -17.13 -10.06
N GLY A 339 -13.88 -17.29 -8.97
CA GLY A 339 -15.22 -16.70 -8.81
C GLY A 339 -15.18 -15.22 -8.44
N VAL A 340 -14.43 -14.87 -7.40
CA VAL A 340 -14.39 -13.52 -6.85
C VAL A 340 -13.36 -12.65 -7.59
N LEU A 341 -12.13 -13.17 -7.77
CA LEU A 341 -11.03 -12.42 -8.38
C LEU A 341 -10.94 -12.57 -9.90
N LYS A 342 -11.81 -13.36 -10.54
CA LYS A 342 -11.80 -13.58 -12.00
C LYS A 342 -10.42 -14.03 -12.53
N GLY A 343 -9.69 -14.84 -11.74
CA GLY A 343 -8.34 -15.28 -12.08
C GLY A 343 -7.23 -14.23 -11.85
N ALA A 344 -7.55 -13.10 -11.23
CA ALA A 344 -6.58 -12.02 -10.98
C ALA A 344 -5.80 -12.20 -9.67
N ALA A 345 -5.45 -13.42 -9.34
CA ALA A 345 -4.61 -13.73 -8.19
C ALA A 345 -3.86 -15.04 -8.41
N ASP A 346 -2.79 -15.23 -7.67
CA ASP A 346 -2.01 -16.48 -7.66
C ASP A 346 -2.37 -17.33 -6.43
N MET A 347 -2.28 -18.65 -6.62
CA MET A 347 -2.48 -19.62 -5.54
C MET A 347 -1.35 -19.48 -4.50
N PRO A 348 -1.65 -19.32 -3.21
CA PRO A 348 -0.64 -19.08 -2.19
C PRO A 348 0.05 -20.39 -1.78
N ARG A 349 1.31 -20.28 -1.34
CA ARG A 349 2.09 -21.38 -0.78
C ARG A 349 2.74 -21.00 0.54
N GLY A 350 2.10 -20.13 1.31
CA GLY A 350 2.59 -19.57 2.56
C GLY A 350 2.48 -18.05 2.60
N THR A 351 3.21 -17.40 3.49
CA THR A 351 3.14 -15.96 3.68
C THR A 351 4.12 -15.15 2.81
N ILE A 352 5.09 -15.81 2.13
CA ILE A 352 6.02 -15.16 1.20
C ILE A 352 5.44 -15.24 -0.21
N PRO A 353 5.10 -14.10 -0.87
CA PRO A 353 4.57 -14.10 -2.23
C PRO A 353 5.59 -14.55 -3.27
N MET A 354 5.11 -15.21 -4.35
CA MET A 354 5.95 -15.76 -5.42
C MET A 354 6.79 -14.71 -6.16
N VAL A 355 6.38 -13.44 -6.15
CA VAL A 355 7.14 -12.35 -6.75
C VAL A 355 8.51 -12.17 -6.08
N LEU A 356 8.68 -12.58 -4.82
CA LEU A 356 9.96 -12.67 -4.14
C LEU A 356 10.71 -13.95 -4.51
N SER A 357 10.86 -14.20 -5.81
CA SER A 357 11.34 -15.46 -6.39
C SER A 357 12.71 -15.92 -5.86
N GLY A 358 13.56 -14.98 -5.43
CA GLY A 358 14.86 -15.27 -4.81
C GLY A 358 14.77 -15.99 -3.47
N PHE A 359 13.62 -15.93 -2.78
CA PHE A 359 13.40 -16.46 -1.44
C PHE A 359 12.20 -17.43 -1.36
N PHE A 360 11.35 -17.39 -2.37
CA PHE A 360 10.17 -18.25 -2.44
C PHE A 360 10.57 -19.71 -2.65
N ASP A 361 9.99 -20.63 -1.87
CA ASP A 361 10.19 -22.07 -2.05
C ASP A 361 9.21 -22.61 -3.10
N SER A 362 9.68 -22.75 -4.33
CA SER A 362 8.86 -23.25 -5.46
C SER A 362 8.48 -24.73 -5.34
N THR A 363 9.13 -25.48 -4.43
CA THR A 363 8.83 -26.92 -4.20
C THR A 363 7.58 -27.12 -3.35
N LEU A 364 7.13 -26.07 -2.63
CA LEU A 364 5.93 -26.15 -1.82
C LEU A 364 4.67 -26.20 -2.71
N THR A 365 3.67 -26.90 -2.21
CA THR A 365 2.34 -26.94 -2.81
C THR A 365 1.32 -26.37 -1.83
N THR A 366 0.31 -25.68 -2.35
CA THR A 366 -0.84 -25.28 -1.55
C THR A 366 -1.57 -26.53 -1.07
N PRO A 367 -1.95 -26.64 0.22
CA PRO A 367 -2.82 -27.71 0.67
C PRO A 367 -4.09 -27.78 -0.17
N ALA A 368 -4.41 -28.96 -0.70
CA ALA A 368 -5.59 -29.14 -1.52
C ALA A 368 -6.87 -28.95 -0.68
N TYR A 369 -7.86 -28.30 -1.26
CA TYR A 369 -9.19 -28.22 -0.65
C TYR A 369 -9.74 -29.62 -0.38
N SER A 370 -9.98 -29.97 0.86
CA SER A 370 -10.46 -31.28 1.29
C SER A 370 -11.30 -31.16 2.57
N PRO A 371 -12.61 -30.92 2.44
CA PRO A 371 -13.51 -30.83 3.61
C PRO A 371 -13.48 -32.07 4.49
N ASP A 372 -13.34 -33.26 3.91
CA ASP A 372 -13.30 -34.52 4.68
C ASP A 372 -12.01 -34.65 5.49
N SER A 373 -10.87 -34.29 4.90
CA SER A 373 -9.59 -34.23 5.63
C SER A 373 -9.64 -33.15 6.73
N ALA A 374 -10.28 -32.01 6.44
CA ALA A 374 -10.48 -30.95 7.45
C ALA A 374 -11.30 -31.46 8.63
N ARG A 375 -12.44 -32.14 8.40
CA ARG A 375 -13.24 -32.75 9.45
C ARG A 375 -12.44 -33.80 10.24
N ALA A 376 -11.66 -34.65 9.57
CA ALA A 376 -10.83 -35.62 10.25
C ALA A 376 -9.80 -34.99 11.19
N LEU A 377 -9.16 -33.88 10.79
CA LEU A 377 -8.25 -33.13 11.67
C LEU A 377 -9.00 -32.47 12.83
N LEU A 378 -10.19 -31.93 12.62
CA LEU A 378 -11.02 -31.32 13.66
C LEU A 378 -11.45 -32.36 14.70
N VAL A 379 -11.82 -33.57 14.26
CA VAL A 379 -12.11 -34.69 15.17
C VAL A 379 -10.87 -35.08 15.99
N ARG A 380 -9.69 -35.16 15.37
CA ARG A 380 -8.42 -35.39 16.08
C ARG A 380 -8.08 -34.27 17.06
N ALA A 381 -8.50 -33.05 16.78
CA ALA A 381 -8.35 -31.89 17.67
C ALA A 381 -9.40 -31.85 18.80
N GLY A 382 -10.30 -32.86 18.89
CA GLY A 382 -11.29 -32.99 19.97
C GLY A 382 -12.68 -32.49 19.64
N TRP A 383 -12.93 -32.00 18.42
CA TRP A 383 -14.25 -31.54 17.98
C TRP A 383 -15.13 -32.71 17.52
N ARG A 384 -16.43 -32.64 17.77
CA ARG A 384 -17.38 -33.69 17.39
C ARG A 384 -18.62 -33.05 16.73
N ALA A 385 -19.15 -33.70 15.68
CA ALA A 385 -20.39 -33.26 15.06
C ALA A 385 -21.58 -33.54 15.99
N GLY A 386 -22.44 -32.55 16.17
CA GLY A 386 -23.77 -32.71 16.77
C GLY A 386 -24.79 -33.21 15.76
N ASP A 387 -26.04 -33.39 16.20
CA ASP A 387 -27.17 -33.82 15.33
C ASP A 387 -27.45 -32.82 14.20
N ASP A 388 -27.14 -31.55 14.42
CA ASP A 388 -27.21 -30.44 13.47
C ASP A 388 -26.01 -30.35 12.51
N GLN A 389 -25.11 -31.33 12.55
CA GLN A 389 -23.83 -31.37 11.80
C GLN A 389 -22.84 -30.26 12.19
N MET A 390 -23.16 -29.44 13.21
CA MET A 390 -22.24 -28.43 13.72
C MET A 390 -21.25 -29.06 14.69
N LEU A 391 -19.99 -28.60 14.60
CA LEU A 391 -18.92 -29.10 15.48
C LEU A 391 -19.05 -28.51 16.89
N ARG A 392 -18.83 -29.36 17.90
CA ARG A 392 -18.87 -29.00 19.31
C ARG A 392 -17.62 -29.52 20.00
N ASP A 393 -17.16 -28.80 21.02
CA ASP A 393 -16.10 -29.25 21.91
C ASP A 393 -16.62 -30.30 22.95
N ALA A 394 -15.74 -30.76 23.83
CA ALA A 394 -16.09 -31.75 24.86
C ALA A 394 -17.14 -31.22 25.85
N ALA A 395 -17.31 -29.91 26.00
CA ALA A 395 -18.33 -29.29 26.85
C ALA A 395 -19.65 -29.04 26.09
N GLY A 396 -19.76 -29.46 24.82
CA GLY A 396 -20.94 -29.23 23.98
C GLY A 396 -21.03 -27.84 23.37
N LYS A 397 -20.03 -26.98 23.55
CA LYS A 397 -20.00 -25.64 22.98
C LYS A 397 -19.75 -25.70 21.48
N PRO A 398 -20.56 -25.02 20.64
CA PRO A 398 -20.37 -25.03 19.19
C PRO A 398 -19.05 -24.36 18.79
N PHE A 399 -18.46 -24.81 17.68
CA PHE A 399 -17.35 -24.12 17.03
C PHE A 399 -17.91 -22.92 16.27
N ALA A 400 -18.06 -21.83 16.97
CA ALA A 400 -18.55 -20.57 16.42
C ALA A 400 -17.56 -19.44 16.68
N PHE A 401 -17.47 -18.47 15.76
CA PHE A 401 -16.64 -17.28 15.89
C PHE A 401 -17.08 -16.16 14.95
N THR A 402 -16.59 -14.94 15.19
CA THR A 402 -16.81 -13.79 14.32
C THR A 402 -15.61 -13.57 13.41
N LEU A 403 -15.86 -13.48 12.10
CA LEU A 403 -14.90 -13.07 11.07
C LEU A 403 -15.09 -11.58 10.77
N LEU A 404 -14.13 -10.77 11.17
CA LEU A 404 -14.12 -9.34 10.87
C LEU A 404 -13.62 -9.09 9.44
N VAL A 405 -14.26 -8.15 8.74
CA VAL A 405 -13.90 -7.71 7.39
C VAL A 405 -14.01 -6.19 7.31
N ASP A 406 -13.14 -5.53 6.55
CA ASP A 406 -13.26 -4.11 6.30
C ASP A 406 -14.41 -3.80 5.32
N LYS A 407 -15.20 -2.80 5.67
CA LYS A 407 -16.30 -2.28 4.84
C LYS A 407 -15.75 -1.49 3.65
N GLY A 408 -16.38 -1.67 2.49
CA GLY A 408 -16.08 -0.90 1.29
C GLY A 408 -15.04 -1.53 0.37
N ASN A 409 -14.63 -2.79 0.63
CA ASN A 409 -13.90 -3.58 -0.34
C ASN A 409 -14.71 -4.81 -0.78
N PRO A 410 -15.44 -4.74 -1.91
CA PRO A 410 -16.30 -5.82 -2.37
C PRO A 410 -15.58 -7.15 -2.57
N THR A 411 -14.33 -7.12 -3.01
CA THR A 411 -13.52 -8.33 -3.22
C THR A 411 -13.28 -9.08 -1.91
N ARG A 412 -12.94 -8.37 -0.82
CA ARG A 412 -12.74 -9.00 0.49
C ARG A 412 -14.06 -9.43 1.13
N GLU A 413 -15.12 -8.64 1.00
CA GLU A 413 -16.44 -9.01 1.49
C GLU A 413 -16.95 -10.31 0.82
N GLN A 414 -16.80 -10.44 -0.49
CA GLN A 414 -17.17 -11.66 -1.23
C GLN A 414 -16.26 -12.85 -0.87
N ALA A 415 -14.96 -12.62 -0.67
CA ALA A 415 -14.04 -13.66 -0.21
C ALA A 415 -14.41 -14.16 1.19
N ALA A 416 -14.83 -13.27 2.11
CA ALA A 416 -15.30 -13.65 3.43
C ALA A 416 -16.58 -14.51 3.38
N LEU A 417 -17.52 -14.17 2.51
CA LEU A 417 -18.72 -14.99 2.29
C LEU A 417 -18.38 -16.39 1.77
N ALA A 418 -17.41 -16.50 0.85
CA ALA A 418 -16.95 -17.80 0.37
C ALA A 418 -16.28 -18.63 1.49
N VAL A 419 -15.43 -17.99 2.30
CA VAL A 419 -14.81 -18.62 3.48
C VAL A 419 -15.87 -19.10 4.48
N GLN A 420 -16.87 -18.27 4.79
CA GLN A 420 -17.98 -18.63 5.68
C GLN A 420 -18.73 -19.86 5.18
N GLN A 421 -19.06 -19.90 3.88
CA GLN A 421 -19.78 -21.04 3.29
C GLN A 421 -18.94 -22.34 3.36
N ASP A 422 -17.65 -22.26 3.06
CA ASP A 422 -16.75 -23.41 3.11
C ASP A 422 -16.58 -23.93 4.54
N LEU A 423 -16.43 -23.04 5.52
CA LEU A 423 -16.35 -23.40 6.95
C LEU A 423 -17.65 -24.05 7.44
N ARG A 424 -18.81 -23.57 6.99
CA ARG A 424 -20.10 -24.19 7.34
C ARG A 424 -20.21 -25.63 6.83
N ARG A 425 -19.65 -25.94 5.67
CA ARG A 425 -19.61 -27.32 5.12
C ARG A 425 -18.88 -28.30 6.04
N VAL A 426 -17.93 -27.82 6.83
CA VAL A 426 -17.19 -28.66 7.80
C VAL A 426 -17.73 -28.54 9.22
N GLY A 427 -18.89 -27.89 9.41
CA GLY A 427 -19.57 -27.79 10.69
C GLY A 427 -19.12 -26.64 11.59
N ILE A 428 -18.49 -25.61 11.02
CA ILE A 428 -18.04 -24.41 11.73
C ILE A 428 -18.98 -23.23 11.41
N ASP A 429 -19.44 -22.52 12.45
CA ASP A 429 -20.29 -21.34 12.32
C ASP A 429 -19.44 -20.06 12.41
N ALA A 430 -19.17 -19.46 11.25
CA ALA A 430 -18.44 -18.19 11.15
C ALA A 430 -19.45 -17.07 10.81
N SER A 431 -19.72 -16.16 11.74
CA SER A 431 -20.51 -14.95 11.48
C SER A 431 -19.60 -13.84 10.95
N ILE A 432 -20.08 -13.08 9.94
CA ILE A 432 -19.32 -11.97 9.37
C ILE A 432 -19.77 -10.65 10.02
N GLU A 433 -18.80 -9.85 10.48
CA GLU A 433 -19.01 -8.49 10.95
C GLU A 433 -18.16 -7.54 10.09
N THR A 434 -18.80 -6.54 9.44
CA THR A 434 -18.12 -5.55 8.62
C THR A 434 -17.94 -4.25 9.39
N LEU A 435 -16.71 -3.71 9.40
CA LEU A 435 -16.35 -2.49 10.10
C LEU A 435 -15.60 -1.54 9.16
N GLU A 436 -15.67 -0.24 9.44
CA GLU A 436 -14.79 0.73 8.80
C GLU A 436 -13.32 0.36 9.12
N PHE A 437 -12.40 0.50 8.14
CA PHE A 437 -11.03 -0.04 8.25
C PHE A 437 -10.25 0.48 9.46
N ALA A 438 -10.31 1.79 9.73
CA ALA A 438 -9.60 2.37 10.87
C ALA A 438 -10.16 1.86 12.22
N THR A 439 -11.48 1.68 12.33
CA THR A 439 -12.16 1.11 13.49
C THR A 439 -11.79 -0.37 13.66
N LEU A 440 -11.80 -1.15 12.56
CA LEU A 440 -11.39 -2.55 12.55
C LEU A 440 -9.98 -2.71 13.11
N VAL A 441 -9.03 -1.91 12.61
CA VAL A 441 -7.63 -2.01 13.04
C VAL A 441 -7.44 -1.50 14.47
N ARG A 442 -7.87 -0.27 14.75
CA ARG A 442 -7.58 0.43 16.02
C ARG A 442 -8.32 -0.18 17.22
N ASP A 443 -9.60 -0.54 17.03
CA ASP A 443 -10.47 -0.89 18.15
C ASP A 443 -10.63 -2.41 18.34
N ARG A 444 -10.31 -3.20 17.30
CA ARG A 444 -10.48 -4.66 17.32
C ARG A 444 -9.16 -5.42 17.19
N VAL A 445 -8.40 -5.16 16.10
CA VAL A 445 -7.21 -5.98 15.77
C VAL A 445 -6.04 -5.66 16.70
N LEU A 446 -5.66 -4.39 16.83
CA LEU A 446 -4.52 -3.99 17.68
C LEU A 446 -4.69 -4.39 19.15
N PRO A 447 -5.84 -4.16 19.82
CA PRO A 447 -6.04 -4.59 21.20
C PRO A 447 -6.29 -6.10 21.33
N GLY A 448 -6.49 -6.86 20.24
CA GLY A 448 -6.78 -8.29 20.25
C GLY A 448 -8.25 -8.64 20.58
N ASN A 449 -9.17 -7.70 20.39
CA ASN A 449 -10.60 -7.86 20.66
C ASN A 449 -11.34 -8.43 19.44
N TYR A 450 -10.90 -9.58 18.96
CA TYR A 450 -11.48 -10.27 17.80
C TYR A 450 -11.22 -11.78 17.89
N ASP A 451 -11.95 -12.56 17.10
CA ASP A 451 -11.73 -13.99 16.93
C ASP A 451 -10.94 -14.28 15.66
N ALA A 452 -11.43 -13.80 14.51
CA ALA A 452 -10.75 -13.90 13.22
C ALA A 452 -10.92 -12.59 12.43
N VAL A 453 -9.98 -12.31 11.54
CA VAL A 453 -10.01 -11.13 10.65
C VAL A 453 -9.55 -11.52 9.25
N LEU A 454 -10.27 -11.08 8.21
CA LEU A 454 -9.81 -11.12 6.83
C LEU A 454 -9.14 -9.79 6.51
N ILE A 455 -7.84 -9.83 6.27
CA ILE A 455 -7.00 -8.64 6.07
C ILE A 455 -5.85 -8.96 5.10
N TRP A 456 -5.02 -7.97 4.80
CA TRP A 456 -3.86 -8.13 3.91
C TRP A 456 -2.59 -7.51 4.51
N TRP A 457 -1.45 -7.98 4.03
CA TRP A 457 -0.17 -7.31 4.20
C TRP A 457 0.46 -6.98 2.87
N THR A 458 0.97 -5.75 2.76
CA THR A 458 1.90 -5.34 1.71
C THR A 458 3.24 -5.09 2.39
N THR A 459 4.26 -5.79 1.95
CA THR A 459 5.60 -5.67 2.52
C THR A 459 6.56 -5.02 1.52
N PRO A 460 7.68 -4.46 1.97
CA PRO A 460 8.81 -4.13 1.10
C PRO A 460 9.22 -5.34 0.24
N PRO A 461 9.98 -5.16 -0.84
CA PRO A 461 10.47 -6.25 -1.67
C PRO A 461 11.58 -7.07 -0.98
N ASP A 462 11.27 -7.58 0.20
CA ASP A 462 12.12 -8.38 1.08
C ASP A 462 11.27 -9.45 1.80
N PRO A 463 11.80 -10.67 2.03
CA PRO A 463 11.06 -11.74 2.68
C PRO A 463 10.93 -11.56 4.21
N ASP A 464 11.46 -10.50 4.81
CA ASP A 464 11.42 -10.28 6.25
C ASP A 464 9.99 -10.15 6.78
N GLN A 465 9.59 -11.12 7.59
CA GLN A 465 8.28 -11.17 8.23
C GLN A 465 8.37 -11.25 9.77
N TYR A 466 9.53 -10.91 10.32
CA TYR A 466 9.78 -10.96 11.76
C TYR A 466 8.76 -10.14 12.55
N ALA A 467 8.49 -8.91 12.12
CA ALA A 467 7.55 -8.04 12.80
C ALA A 467 6.10 -8.59 12.82
N PHE A 468 5.76 -9.48 11.88
CA PHE A 468 4.40 -9.98 11.70
C PHE A 468 4.15 -11.34 12.37
N TYR A 469 5.18 -12.20 12.46
CA TYR A 469 4.99 -13.58 12.91
C TYR A 469 5.96 -14.02 14.00
N ALA A 470 6.98 -13.24 14.37
CA ALA A 470 7.78 -13.57 15.54
C ALA A 470 7.01 -13.28 16.85
N THR A 471 7.25 -14.10 17.83
CA THR A 471 6.58 -14.03 19.15
C THR A 471 6.77 -12.65 19.79
N GLY A 472 5.67 -12.05 20.26
CA GLY A 472 5.70 -10.80 21.01
C GLY A 472 5.94 -9.53 20.18
N GLN A 473 5.98 -9.62 18.85
CA GLN A 473 6.12 -8.45 17.99
C GLN A 473 4.80 -7.66 17.85
N ASP A 474 4.90 -6.34 17.73
CA ASP A 474 3.75 -5.42 17.71
C ASP A 474 2.77 -5.69 16.55
N ASN A 475 3.29 -6.07 15.37
CA ASN A 475 2.47 -6.40 14.20
C ASN A 475 2.03 -7.87 14.16
N ASN A 476 2.40 -8.69 15.13
CA ASN A 476 1.92 -10.06 15.26
C ASN A 476 0.49 -10.07 15.85
N HIS A 477 -0.44 -9.56 15.04
CA HIS A 477 -1.83 -9.39 15.48
C HIS A 477 -2.52 -10.73 15.78
N VAL A 478 -2.12 -11.81 15.10
CA VAL A 478 -2.68 -13.15 15.31
C VAL A 478 -2.16 -13.82 16.58
N ARG A 479 -1.20 -13.18 17.28
CA ARG A 479 -0.60 -13.71 18.52
C ARG A 479 0.04 -15.09 18.33
N TYR A 480 0.59 -15.31 17.15
CA TYR A 480 1.33 -16.53 16.83
C TYR A 480 2.60 -16.65 17.68
N SER A 481 2.96 -17.88 18.07
CA SER A 481 4.18 -18.15 18.82
C SER A 481 4.72 -19.52 18.44
N ASN A 482 5.95 -19.54 17.91
CA ASN A 482 6.65 -20.77 17.54
C ASN A 482 8.16 -20.52 17.57
N ALA A 483 8.88 -21.20 18.47
CA ALA A 483 10.29 -20.99 18.70
C ALA A 483 11.18 -21.25 17.46
N LEU A 484 10.80 -22.24 16.61
CA LEU A 484 11.53 -22.49 15.36
C LEU A 484 11.36 -21.33 14.39
N VAL A 485 10.12 -20.84 14.23
CA VAL A 485 9.81 -19.69 13.37
C VAL A 485 10.50 -18.43 13.87
N ASP A 486 10.50 -18.17 15.17
CA ASP A 486 11.20 -17.05 15.79
C ASP A 486 12.70 -17.07 15.45
N SER A 487 13.33 -18.24 15.61
CA SER A 487 14.75 -18.43 15.31
C SER A 487 15.05 -18.22 13.82
N LEU A 488 14.23 -18.77 12.91
CA LEU A 488 14.42 -18.64 11.46
C LEU A 488 14.24 -17.22 10.98
N LEU A 489 13.22 -16.50 11.47
CA LEU A 489 12.96 -15.11 11.12
C LEU A 489 14.03 -14.18 11.67
N ALA A 490 14.48 -14.38 12.93
CA ALA A 490 15.57 -13.60 13.51
C ALA A 490 16.90 -13.81 12.75
N ALA A 491 17.24 -15.06 12.43
CA ALA A 491 18.44 -15.36 11.65
C ALA A 491 18.33 -14.80 10.22
N GLY A 492 17.17 -14.95 9.55
CA GLY A 492 16.94 -14.43 8.19
C GLY A 492 17.03 -12.91 8.10
N ARG A 493 16.61 -12.20 9.15
CA ARG A 493 16.72 -10.74 9.26
C ARG A 493 18.18 -10.29 9.43
N ALA A 494 18.99 -11.03 10.18
CA ALA A 494 20.36 -10.66 10.51
C ALA A 494 21.39 -11.12 9.45
N THR A 495 21.06 -12.10 8.62
CA THR A 495 21.98 -12.72 7.65
C THR A 495 22.06 -11.90 6.36
N LEU A 496 23.27 -11.43 6.00
CA LEU A 496 23.51 -10.68 4.76
C LEU A 496 23.77 -11.59 3.56
N ASP A 497 24.34 -12.78 3.76
CA ASP A 497 24.56 -13.74 2.69
C ASP A 497 23.22 -14.22 2.10
N THR A 498 23.01 -13.92 0.83
CA THR A 498 21.73 -14.19 0.14
C THR A 498 21.42 -15.68 0.05
N THR A 499 22.44 -16.54 -0.06
CA THR A 499 22.25 -17.99 -0.18
C THR A 499 21.81 -18.60 1.15
N VAL A 500 22.51 -18.26 2.23
CA VAL A 500 22.14 -18.67 3.58
C VAL A 500 20.77 -18.12 3.95
N ARG A 501 20.51 -16.85 3.63
CA ARG A 501 19.23 -16.19 3.87
C ARG A 501 18.08 -16.87 3.14
N ARG A 502 18.30 -17.30 1.89
CA ARG A 502 17.32 -18.07 1.12
C ARG A 502 16.96 -19.39 1.81
N ASP A 503 17.95 -20.16 2.27
CA ASP A 503 17.69 -21.40 3.01
C ASP A 503 16.85 -21.15 4.26
N LEU A 504 17.18 -20.13 5.03
CA LEU A 504 16.44 -19.77 6.25
C LEU A 504 14.96 -19.47 5.94
N TYR A 505 14.66 -18.68 4.89
CA TYR A 505 13.28 -18.39 4.50
C TYR A 505 12.56 -19.56 3.85
N GLN A 506 13.25 -20.45 3.16
CA GLN A 506 12.64 -21.70 2.69
C GLN A 506 12.29 -22.63 3.84
N ARG A 507 13.15 -22.76 4.85
CA ARG A 507 12.86 -23.51 6.07
C ARG A 507 11.70 -22.88 6.86
N TYR A 508 11.63 -21.55 6.93
CA TYR A 508 10.51 -20.83 7.51
C TYR A 508 9.19 -21.17 6.78
N GLN A 509 9.16 -21.12 5.46
CA GLN A 509 7.98 -21.48 4.67
C GLN A 509 7.54 -22.93 4.91
N ARG A 510 8.47 -23.87 5.03
CA ARG A 510 8.17 -25.28 5.36
C ARG A 510 7.60 -25.44 6.76
N ALA A 511 8.09 -24.69 7.74
CA ALA A 511 7.56 -24.72 9.10
C ALA A 511 6.09 -24.28 9.17
N GLN A 512 5.65 -23.37 8.29
CA GLN A 512 4.25 -22.94 8.21
C GLN A 512 3.28 -24.04 7.73
N LEU A 513 3.75 -25.09 7.05
CA LEU A 513 2.88 -26.19 6.64
C LEU A 513 2.38 -27.01 7.84
N THR A 514 3.20 -27.10 8.86
CA THR A 514 2.87 -27.87 10.08
C THR A 514 2.25 -27.01 11.17
N ASP A 515 2.55 -25.72 11.17
CA ASP A 515 2.02 -24.75 12.12
C ASP A 515 1.71 -23.42 11.42
N PRO A 516 0.60 -23.35 10.66
CA PRO A 516 0.28 -22.15 9.89
C PRO A 516 -0.06 -20.96 10.81
N PRO A 517 0.64 -19.81 10.68
CA PRO A 517 0.31 -18.61 11.46
C PRO A 517 -1.02 -18.00 11.04
N VAL A 518 -1.35 -18.10 9.77
CA VAL A 518 -2.55 -17.55 9.13
C VAL A 518 -3.00 -18.47 7.98
N LEU A 519 -4.26 -18.35 7.58
CA LEU A 519 -4.79 -18.97 6.37
C LEU A 519 -4.63 -17.99 5.22
N VAL A 520 -3.57 -18.12 4.41
CA VAL A 520 -3.39 -17.28 3.23
C VAL A 520 -4.40 -17.71 2.16
N LEU A 521 -5.21 -16.76 1.69
CA LEU A 521 -6.25 -17.01 0.70
C LEU A 521 -5.71 -16.93 -0.74
N PHE A 522 -4.95 -15.88 -1.03
CA PHE A 522 -4.38 -15.64 -2.36
C PHE A 522 -3.29 -14.57 -2.33
N TYR A 523 -2.47 -14.55 -3.38
CA TYR A 523 -1.59 -13.43 -3.71
C TYR A 523 -2.29 -12.59 -4.79
N PRO A 524 -2.79 -11.38 -4.50
CA PRO A 524 -3.46 -10.57 -5.49
C PRO A 524 -2.48 -10.09 -6.56
N ARG A 525 -2.97 -9.93 -7.78
CA ARG A 525 -2.28 -9.19 -8.83
C ARG A 525 -2.85 -7.78 -8.90
N GLU A 526 -1.99 -6.80 -9.04
CA GLU A 526 -2.45 -5.46 -9.40
C GLU A 526 -3.00 -5.50 -10.82
N LEU A 527 -4.21 -5.04 -10.98
CA LEU A 527 -4.88 -4.94 -12.26
C LEU A 527 -4.80 -3.51 -12.75
N LEU A 528 -4.16 -3.32 -13.90
CA LEU A 528 -4.10 -2.01 -14.57
C LEU A 528 -4.81 -2.11 -15.91
N ALA A 529 -5.77 -1.23 -16.13
CA ALA A 529 -6.30 -0.95 -17.44
C ALA A 529 -5.40 0.13 -18.08
N VAL A 530 -4.77 -0.21 -19.19
CA VAL A 530 -3.74 0.62 -19.85
C VAL A 530 -4.19 0.94 -21.25
N SER A 531 -4.24 2.21 -21.61
CA SER A 531 -4.47 2.67 -22.98
C SER A 531 -3.41 2.10 -23.92
N LYS A 532 -3.80 1.64 -25.10
CA LYS A 532 -2.86 1.12 -26.12
C LYS A 532 -1.85 2.16 -26.62
N ARG A 533 -2.09 3.45 -26.34
CA ARG A 533 -1.12 4.50 -26.62
C ARG A 533 0.12 4.44 -25.70
N VAL A 534 0.01 3.78 -24.53
CA VAL A 534 1.13 3.62 -23.58
C VAL A 534 1.93 2.38 -23.94
N SER A 535 3.25 2.53 -23.99
CA SER A 535 4.20 1.44 -24.21
C SER A 535 5.36 1.51 -23.22
N GLY A 536 6.11 0.41 -23.10
CA GLY A 536 7.30 0.34 -22.23
C GLY A 536 7.01 0.28 -20.71
N LEU A 537 5.74 0.09 -20.29
CA LEU A 537 5.41 -0.05 -18.87
C LEU A 537 6.09 -1.31 -18.31
N PRO A 538 6.98 -1.19 -17.30
CA PRO A 538 7.62 -2.34 -16.67
C PRO A 538 6.61 -3.29 -16.00
N ARG A 539 6.97 -4.58 -15.92
CA ARG A 539 6.16 -5.59 -15.22
C ARG A 539 6.32 -5.54 -13.70
N LEU A 540 6.12 -4.36 -13.16
CA LEU A 540 6.12 -4.04 -11.73
C LEU A 540 4.75 -3.48 -11.35
N GLY A 541 4.42 -3.48 -10.05
CA GLY A 541 3.30 -2.68 -9.57
C GLY A 541 3.46 -1.21 -10.01
N LEU A 542 2.36 -0.53 -10.33
CA LEU A 542 2.38 0.83 -10.90
C LEU A 542 3.28 1.78 -10.13
N ARG A 543 3.26 1.69 -8.81
CA ARG A 543 4.09 2.46 -7.89
C ARG A 543 5.59 2.37 -8.19
N ASP A 544 6.07 1.16 -8.52
CA ASP A 544 7.49 0.94 -8.79
C ASP A 544 7.79 1.09 -10.29
N ALA A 545 6.81 0.81 -11.16
CA ALA A 545 6.91 1.02 -12.60
C ALA A 545 7.19 2.48 -12.98
N LEU A 546 6.57 3.44 -12.29
CA LEU A 546 6.79 4.87 -12.55
C LEU A 546 8.20 5.37 -12.19
N ARG A 547 8.96 4.62 -11.36
CA ARG A 547 10.38 4.91 -11.14
C ARG A 547 11.27 4.63 -12.36
N HIS A 548 10.73 3.90 -13.33
CA HIS A 548 11.38 3.59 -14.60
C HIS A 548 10.75 4.36 -15.74
N ALA A 549 10.42 5.64 -15.49
CA ALA A 549 9.76 6.51 -16.46
C ALA A 549 10.55 6.68 -17.78
N GLU A 550 11.86 6.42 -17.76
CA GLU A 550 12.72 6.37 -18.94
C GLU A 550 12.30 5.32 -19.98
N ARG A 551 11.52 4.31 -19.56
CA ARG A 551 11.00 3.25 -20.45
C ARG A 551 9.61 3.54 -20.97
N ILE A 552 8.85 4.39 -20.27
CA ILE A 552 7.44 4.66 -20.58
C ILE A 552 7.36 5.71 -21.69
N SER A 553 6.61 5.39 -22.73
CA SER A 553 6.32 6.33 -23.81
C SER A 553 4.83 6.30 -24.18
N VAL A 554 4.36 7.39 -24.75
CA VAL A 554 2.98 7.57 -25.17
C VAL A 554 2.98 7.90 -26.66
N GLN A 555 2.22 7.12 -27.45
CA GLN A 555 2.03 7.38 -28.87
C GLN A 555 1.00 8.50 -29.05
N ARG A 556 1.22 9.35 -30.09
CA ARG A 556 0.32 10.44 -30.47
C ARG A 556 -0.98 9.93 -31.08
#